data_cc6cc4cafce24ba7480f86b496a84e1a
#
_entry.id   cc6cc4cafce24ba7480f86b496a84e1a
#
_cell.length_a   1.000
_cell.length_b   1.000
_cell.length_c   1.000
_cell.angle_alpha   90.00
_cell.angle_beta   90.00
_cell.angle_gamma   90.00
#
_symmetry.space_group_name_H-M   'P 1'
#
loop_
_entity.id
_entity.type
_entity.pdbx_description
1 polymer ?
#
loop_
_entity_poly.entity_id
_entity_poly.type
_entity_poly.pdbx_seq_one_letter_code
_entity_poly.pdbx_strand_id
1 'polypeptide(L)'
;MTHSRAWYIGLAALLACGGPTGQKPAAAESVTNLPPADSLVLTNSGGVEIWLTLARAATSADGRQCVERGLEIRQGGKRVQIPLLYTGAPPVLLNDSTMRAMLWTHCRPGDTYLVNLRSGHPVRERAGAAP
;
A
#
# COMPACT_ATOMS: atom_id res chain seq x y z
N MET A 1 -50.65 -11.10 -65.17
CA MET A 1 -50.80 -9.94 -64.28
C MET A 1 -50.46 -10.42 -62.86
N THR A 2 -49.25 -10.34 -62.51
CA THR A 2 -48.81 -10.73 -61.15
C THR A 2 -47.69 -9.79 -60.73
N HIS A 3 -47.99 -8.92 -59.83
CA HIS A 3 -47.02 -8.01 -59.24
C HIS A 3 -46.23 -8.72 -58.15
N SER A 4 -45.00 -9.03 -58.48
CA SER A 4 -44.07 -9.53 -57.47
C SER A 4 -43.43 -8.34 -56.76
N ARG A 5 -43.77 -8.13 -55.51
CA ARG A 5 -43.13 -7.17 -54.65
C ARG A 5 -41.97 -7.88 -53.94
N ALA A 6 -40.78 -7.58 -54.36
CA ALA A 6 -39.59 -7.98 -53.64
C ALA A 6 -39.45 -7.09 -52.40
N TRP A 7 -39.50 -7.70 -51.25
CA TRP A 7 -39.19 -7.07 -49.97
C TRP A 7 -37.70 -7.23 -49.71
N TYR A 8 -36.96 -6.15 -49.84
CA TYR A 8 -35.60 -6.10 -49.35
C TYR A 8 -35.64 -5.86 -47.84
N ILE A 9 -35.37 -6.89 -47.08
CA ILE A 9 -35.14 -6.77 -45.67
C ILE A 9 -33.65 -6.34 -45.54
N GLY A 10 -33.49 -5.06 -45.26
CA GLY A 10 -32.17 -4.53 -44.91
C GLY A 10 -31.73 -5.11 -43.59
N LEU A 11 -30.74 -5.97 -43.62
CA LEU A 11 -30.08 -6.45 -42.44
C LEU A 11 -29.18 -5.31 -41.91
N ALA A 12 -29.67 -4.56 -40.97
CA ALA A 12 -28.85 -3.63 -40.22
C ALA A 12 -27.89 -4.44 -39.35
N ALA A 13 -26.67 -4.61 -39.80
CA ALA A 13 -25.61 -5.13 -38.99
C ALA A 13 -25.27 -4.08 -37.91
N LEU A 14 -25.80 -4.28 -36.72
CA LEU A 14 -25.34 -3.60 -35.54
C LEU A 14 -23.89 -4.09 -35.26
N LEU A 15 -22.96 -3.36 -35.79
CA LEU A 15 -21.61 -3.42 -35.31
C LEU A 15 -21.60 -2.87 -33.88
N ALA A 16 -21.83 -3.76 -32.94
CA ALA A 16 -21.48 -3.49 -31.57
C ALA A 16 -19.97 -3.35 -31.53
N CYS A 17 -19.50 -2.13 -31.71
CA CYS A 17 -18.14 -1.79 -31.29
C CYS A 17 -18.12 -1.93 -29.79
N GLY A 18 -17.84 -3.15 -29.32
CA GLY A 18 -17.35 -3.33 -27.98
C GLY A 18 -16.07 -2.53 -27.89
N GLY A 19 -16.16 -1.28 -27.42
CA GLY A 19 -14.96 -0.51 -27.14
C GLY A 19 -14.09 -1.31 -26.21
N PRO A 20 -12.76 -1.22 -26.32
CA PRO A 20 -11.91 -1.82 -25.34
C PRO A 20 -12.33 -1.27 -24.00
N THR A 21 -12.88 -2.12 -23.16
CA THR A 21 -13.04 -1.81 -21.77
C THR A 21 -11.67 -1.38 -21.31
N GLY A 22 -11.52 -0.12 -20.89
CA GLY A 22 -10.25 0.41 -20.45
C GLY A 22 -9.80 -0.31 -19.20
N GLN A 23 -9.34 -1.53 -19.36
CA GLN A 23 -8.48 -2.12 -18.39
C GLN A 23 -7.21 -1.28 -18.45
N LYS A 24 -7.06 -0.40 -17.49
CA LYS A 24 -5.74 0.09 -17.15
C LYS A 24 -4.84 -1.13 -17.11
N PRO A 25 -3.74 -1.17 -17.89
CA PRO A 25 -2.76 -2.22 -17.71
C PRO A 25 -2.50 -2.27 -16.21
N ALA A 26 -2.62 -3.44 -15.62
CA ALA A 26 -2.42 -3.63 -14.20
C ALA A 26 -1.19 -2.83 -13.83
N ALA A 27 -1.38 -1.75 -13.06
CA ALA A 27 -0.29 -0.89 -12.64
C ALA A 27 0.78 -1.81 -12.11
N ALA A 28 2.01 -1.67 -12.62
CA ALA A 28 3.14 -2.51 -12.30
C ALA A 28 3.01 -2.95 -10.85
N GLU A 29 2.90 -4.25 -10.63
CA GLU A 29 2.53 -4.84 -9.37
C GLU A 29 3.29 -4.17 -8.25
N SER A 30 2.58 -3.63 -7.29
CA SER A 30 3.17 -3.06 -6.10
C SER A 30 4.15 -4.08 -5.53
N VAL A 31 5.42 -3.75 -5.47
CA VAL A 31 6.48 -4.62 -4.95
C VAL A 31 6.25 -4.96 -3.48
N THR A 32 5.36 -4.25 -2.84
CA THR A 32 5.02 -4.42 -1.44
C THR A 32 3.64 -5.03 -1.28
N ASN A 33 3.56 -6.15 -0.59
CA ASN A 33 2.30 -6.78 -0.19
C ASN A 33 1.69 -6.10 1.05
N LEU A 34 1.79 -4.79 1.13
CA LEU A 34 1.20 -4.06 2.23
C LEU A 34 -0.30 -3.83 2.00
N PRO A 35 -1.10 -3.95 3.05
CA PRO A 35 -2.51 -3.59 2.96
C PRO A 35 -2.68 -2.10 2.61
N PRO A 36 -3.87 -1.68 2.18
CA PRO A 36 -4.16 -0.28 1.90
C PRO A 36 -3.83 0.65 3.07
N ALA A 37 -3.71 1.95 2.80
CA ALA A 37 -3.57 2.96 3.83
C ALA A 37 -4.73 2.89 4.83
N ASP A 38 -4.50 3.35 6.06
CA ASP A 38 -5.41 3.23 7.20
C ASP A 38 -5.79 1.78 7.55
N SER A 39 -4.82 0.89 7.44
CA SER A 39 -4.96 -0.49 7.86
C SER A 39 -4.28 -0.75 9.20
N LEU A 40 -5.00 -1.38 10.10
CA LEU A 40 -4.45 -1.89 11.34
C LEU A 40 -3.54 -3.09 11.05
N VAL A 41 -2.30 -3.05 11.51
CA VAL A 41 -1.32 -4.12 11.27
C VAL A 41 -0.85 -4.83 12.52
N LEU A 42 -0.83 -4.16 13.66
CA LEU A 42 -0.42 -4.72 14.94
C LEU A 42 -1.26 -4.16 16.09
N THR A 43 -1.47 -4.97 17.10
CA THR A 43 -2.03 -4.55 18.38
C THR A 43 -1.23 -5.21 19.49
N ASN A 44 -0.82 -4.45 20.50
CA ASN A 44 -0.16 -5.02 21.68
C ASN A 44 -1.15 -5.41 22.77
N SER A 45 -0.67 -6.01 23.84
CA SER A 45 -1.50 -6.44 24.97
C SER A 45 -2.14 -5.26 25.74
N GLY A 46 -1.57 -4.07 25.64
CA GLY A 46 -2.07 -2.85 26.26
C GLY A 46 -3.10 -2.08 25.43
N GLY A 47 -3.53 -2.62 24.29
CA GLY A 47 -4.49 -1.97 23.41
C GLY A 47 -3.90 -0.87 22.53
N VAL A 48 -2.57 -0.79 22.43
CA VAL A 48 -1.91 0.10 21.48
C VAL A 48 -2.00 -0.50 20.09
N GLU A 49 -2.51 0.26 19.15
CA GLU A 49 -2.67 -0.13 17.76
C GLU A 49 -1.63 0.52 16.88
N ILE A 50 -1.07 -0.23 15.95
CA ILE A 50 -0.16 0.26 14.92
C ILE A 50 -0.87 0.20 13.58
N TRP A 51 -0.94 1.35 12.95
CA TRP A 51 -1.64 1.52 11.69
C TRP A 51 -0.67 1.89 10.57
N LEU A 52 -0.89 1.35 9.39
CA LEU A 52 -0.31 1.85 8.16
C LEU A 52 -1.17 3.01 7.69
N THR A 53 -0.57 4.17 7.62
CA THR A 53 -1.24 5.41 7.17
C THR A 53 -0.46 5.97 5.99
N LEU A 54 -0.88 7.08 5.47
CA LEU A 54 -0.23 7.77 4.37
C LEU A 54 0.19 6.81 3.25
N ALA A 55 0.31 7.29 2.08
CA ALA A 55 0.81 6.53 0.94
C ALA A 55 1.77 7.42 0.17
N ARG A 56 2.96 6.90 -0.07
CA ARG A 56 3.98 7.58 -0.87
C ARG A 56 4.37 6.69 -2.03
N ALA A 57 4.15 7.18 -3.25
CA ALA A 57 4.65 6.49 -4.43
C ALA A 57 6.17 6.60 -4.48
N ALA A 58 6.83 5.51 -4.78
CA ALA A 58 8.27 5.46 -4.96
C ALA A 58 8.64 4.66 -6.21
N THR A 59 9.82 4.91 -6.73
CA THR A 59 10.35 4.21 -7.90
C THR A 59 11.73 3.68 -7.55
N SER A 60 11.93 2.39 -7.81
CA SER A 60 13.24 1.75 -7.62
C SER A 60 14.23 2.14 -8.72
N ALA A 61 15.51 1.85 -8.52
CA ALA A 61 16.55 2.14 -9.51
C ALA A 61 16.33 1.43 -10.85
N ASP A 62 15.65 0.28 -10.85
CA ASP A 62 15.30 -0.48 -12.07
C ASP A 62 13.96 -0.06 -12.69
N GLY A 63 13.34 1.01 -12.19
CA GLY A 63 12.10 1.57 -12.73
C GLY A 63 10.81 0.96 -12.20
N ARG A 64 10.86 0.01 -11.27
CA ARG A 64 9.66 -0.56 -10.65
C ARG A 64 9.02 0.44 -9.70
N GLN A 65 7.71 0.51 -9.73
CA GLN A 65 6.94 1.36 -8.83
C GLN A 65 6.47 0.56 -7.62
N CYS A 66 6.47 1.22 -6.47
CA CYS A 66 5.92 0.69 -5.23
C CYS A 66 5.20 1.79 -4.45
N VAL A 67 4.53 1.37 -3.38
CA VAL A 67 3.93 2.30 -2.44
C VAL A 67 4.55 2.05 -1.07
N GLU A 68 5.10 3.10 -0.49
CA GLU A 68 5.59 3.10 0.88
C GLU A 68 4.53 3.72 1.80
N ARG A 69 4.42 3.24 3.02
CA ARG A 69 3.40 3.64 4.00
C ARG A 69 4.03 4.31 5.20
N GLY A 70 3.40 5.38 5.67
CA GLY A 70 3.69 5.91 7.00
C GLY A 70 3.14 5.01 8.10
N LEU A 71 3.65 5.17 9.30
CA LEU A 71 3.21 4.45 10.49
C LEU A 71 2.61 5.41 11.51
N GLU A 72 1.53 5.00 12.12
CA GLU A 72 0.81 5.74 13.15
C GLU A 72 0.49 4.83 14.33
N ILE A 73 0.70 5.36 15.52
CA ILE A 73 0.34 4.70 16.78
C ILE A 73 -0.98 5.28 17.24
N ARG A 74 -1.95 4.44 17.57
CA ARG A 74 -3.25 4.85 18.11
C ARG A 74 -3.52 4.17 19.44
N GLN A 75 -3.94 4.95 20.41
CA GLN A 75 -4.35 4.46 21.73
C GLN A 75 -5.32 5.43 22.37
N GLY A 76 -6.51 4.96 22.74
CA GLY A 76 -7.48 5.76 23.51
C GLY A 76 -7.84 7.10 22.85
N GLY A 77 -8.03 7.14 21.55
CA GLY A 77 -8.32 8.36 20.79
C GLY A 77 -7.10 9.22 20.48
N LYS A 78 -5.95 8.92 21.07
CA LYS A 78 -4.68 9.59 20.75
C LYS A 78 -4.05 8.97 19.52
N ARG A 79 -3.55 9.80 18.62
CA ARG A 79 -2.84 9.40 17.40
C ARG A 79 -1.46 10.04 17.35
N VAL A 80 -0.45 9.25 17.11
CA VAL A 80 0.93 9.70 16.99
C VAL A 80 1.49 9.20 15.67
N GLN A 81 1.72 10.10 14.73
CA GLN A 81 2.39 9.79 13.48
C GLN A 81 3.88 9.65 13.75
N ILE A 82 4.48 8.56 13.29
CA ILE A 82 5.93 8.37 13.40
C ILE A 82 6.60 9.22 12.33
N PRO A 83 7.41 10.20 12.70
CA PRO A 83 7.96 11.15 11.73
C PRO A 83 8.95 10.48 10.79
N LEU A 84 8.85 10.80 9.52
CA LEU A 84 9.79 10.43 8.45
C LEU A 84 10.02 8.93 8.25
N LEU A 85 9.27 8.08 8.91
CA LEU A 85 9.40 6.63 8.78
C LEU A 85 8.36 6.09 7.80
N TYR A 86 8.80 5.84 6.58
CA TYR A 86 8.02 5.15 5.56
C TYR A 86 8.53 3.74 5.38
N THR A 87 7.64 2.79 5.28
CA THR A 87 8.00 1.39 5.18
C THR A 87 7.30 0.70 4.01
N GLY A 88 7.93 -0.32 3.48
CA GLY A 88 7.37 -1.24 2.51
C GLY A 88 7.09 -2.63 3.11
N ALA A 89 7.29 -2.80 4.41
CA ALA A 89 7.07 -4.05 5.11
C ALA A 89 6.37 -3.81 6.45
N PRO A 90 5.56 -4.76 6.95
CA PRO A 90 4.94 -4.62 8.26
C PRO A 90 5.98 -4.51 9.37
N PRO A 91 5.76 -3.63 10.37
CA PRO A 91 6.61 -3.58 11.55
C PRO A 91 6.42 -4.83 12.42
N VAL A 92 7.33 -5.05 13.36
CA VAL A 92 7.32 -6.18 14.29
C VAL A 92 7.34 -5.67 15.72
N LEU A 93 6.43 -6.16 16.57
CA LEU A 93 6.49 -5.90 18.00
C LEU A 93 7.64 -6.69 18.62
N LEU A 94 8.51 -6.01 19.37
CA LEU A 94 9.54 -6.64 20.17
C LEU A 94 9.06 -6.91 21.59
N ASN A 95 8.26 -6.02 22.11
CA ASN A 95 7.62 -6.10 23.43
C ASN A 95 6.46 -5.09 23.44
N ASP A 96 5.80 -4.93 24.61
CA ASP A 96 4.65 -4.05 24.76
C ASP A 96 4.97 -2.54 24.62
N SER A 97 6.23 -2.16 24.65
CA SER A 97 6.65 -0.76 24.59
C SER A 97 7.45 -0.39 23.35
N THR A 98 7.87 -1.36 22.56
CA THR A 98 8.80 -1.14 21.44
C THR A 98 8.44 -1.98 20.24
N MET A 99 8.44 -1.36 19.08
CA MET A 99 8.39 -2.06 17.81
C MET A 99 9.64 -1.80 16.99
N ARG A 100 9.93 -2.72 16.10
CA ARG A 100 10.98 -2.58 15.08
C ARG A 100 10.30 -2.31 13.74
N ALA A 101 10.75 -1.26 13.06
CA ALA A 101 10.29 -0.92 11.73
C ALA A 101 11.49 -0.60 10.83
N MET A 102 11.35 -0.92 9.58
CA MET A 102 12.39 -0.70 8.59
C MET A 102 12.04 0.50 7.74
N LEU A 103 12.94 1.45 7.62
CA LEU A 103 12.79 2.58 6.71
C LEU A 103 12.99 2.08 5.27
N TRP A 104 12.03 2.36 4.42
CA TRP A 104 12.14 2.08 2.99
C TRP A 104 12.36 3.37 2.22
N THR A 105 13.22 3.28 1.21
CA THR A 105 13.49 4.38 0.29
C THR A 105 13.67 3.79 -1.11
N HIS A 106 13.05 4.40 -2.09
CA HIS A 106 13.08 3.92 -3.47
C HIS A 106 12.75 2.43 -3.61
N CYS A 107 11.71 1.98 -2.93
CA CYS A 107 11.25 0.59 -2.94
C CYS A 107 12.24 -0.42 -2.35
N ARG A 108 13.17 0.01 -1.55
CA ARG A 108 14.19 -0.84 -0.92
C ARG A 108 14.18 -0.69 0.59
N PRO A 109 14.31 -1.80 1.31
CA PRO A 109 14.56 -1.74 2.74
C PRO A 109 15.91 -1.10 3.03
N GLY A 110 15.95 -0.20 4.00
CA GLY A 110 17.14 0.47 4.47
C GLY A 110 17.38 0.22 5.95
N ASP A 111 17.63 1.29 6.68
CA ASP A 111 17.91 1.20 8.11
C ASP A 111 16.71 0.72 8.91
N THR A 112 17.01 0.00 9.97
CA THR A 112 16.03 -0.45 10.96
C THR A 112 15.96 0.53 12.12
N TYR A 113 14.74 0.78 12.57
CA TYR A 113 14.46 1.69 13.68
C TYR A 113 13.71 0.97 14.79
N LEU A 114 14.07 1.28 16.02
CA LEU A 114 13.29 0.96 17.20
C LEU A 114 12.39 2.13 17.53
N VAL A 115 11.10 1.88 17.63
CA VAL A 115 10.11 2.92 17.88
C VAL A 115 9.46 2.70 19.23
N ASN A 116 9.54 3.71 20.08
CA ASN A 116 8.84 3.71 21.36
C ASN A 116 7.34 3.90 21.13
N LEU A 117 6.53 2.96 21.58
CA LEU A 117 5.08 2.98 21.34
C LEU A 117 4.33 4.06 22.12
N ARG A 118 4.93 4.60 23.15
CA ARG A 118 4.32 5.70 23.94
C ARG A 118 4.55 7.05 23.27
N SER A 119 5.75 7.30 22.81
CA SER A 119 6.14 8.59 22.26
C SER A 119 6.10 8.67 20.74
N GLY A 120 6.16 7.52 20.06
CA GLY A 120 6.34 7.45 18.61
C GLY A 120 7.74 7.83 18.15
N HIS A 121 8.71 7.95 19.07
CA HIS A 121 10.06 8.37 18.73
C HIS A 121 10.88 7.22 18.15
N PRO A 122 11.35 7.35 16.89
CA PRO A 122 12.20 6.35 16.26
C PRO A 122 13.66 6.57 16.62
N VAL A 123 14.36 5.48 16.95
CA VAL A 123 15.80 5.46 17.17
C VAL A 123 16.42 4.45 16.20
N ARG A 124 17.38 4.90 15.44
CA ARG A 124 18.08 4.03 14.50
C ARG A 124 18.78 2.89 15.24
N GLU A 125 18.50 1.67 14.83
CA GLU A 125 19.19 0.49 15.34
C GLU A 125 20.58 0.42 14.71
N ARG A 126 21.60 0.33 15.54
CA ARG A 126 22.97 0.20 15.04
C ARG A 126 23.21 -1.23 14.57
N ALA A 127 23.81 -1.38 13.39
CA ALA A 127 24.27 -2.67 12.91
C ALA A 127 25.26 -3.28 13.91
N GLY A 128 24.99 -4.52 14.34
CA GLY A 128 25.83 -5.21 15.30
C GLY A 128 25.47 -5.00 16.78
N ALA A 129 24.45 -4.23 17.10
CA ALA A 129 23.84 -4.25 18.42
C ALA A 129 23.11 -5.58 18.58
N ALA A 130 23.68 -6.52 19.33
CA ALA A 130 22.98 -7.74 19.73
C ALA A 130 21.74 -7.36 20.55
N PRO A 131 20.63 -8.13 20.39
CA PRO A 131 19.45 -7.92 21.22
C PRO A 131 19.75 -8.14 22.70
#